data_d738bc715c3d3cab9a73e483aa65280d
#
_entry.id   d738bc715c3d3cab9a73e483aa65280d
#
_cell.length_a   1.000
_cell.length_b   1.000
_cell.length_c   1.000
_cell.angle_alpha   90.00
_cell.angle_beta   90.00
_cell.angle_gamma   90.00
#
_symmetry.space_group_name_H-M   'P 1'
#
loop_
_entity.id
_entity.type
_entity.pdbx_description
1 polymer ?
#
loop_
_entity_poly.entity_id
_entity_poly.type
_entity_poly.pdbx_seq_one_letter_code
_entity_poly.pdbx_strand_id
1 'polypeptide(L)'
;MLAARLEGADAKSLRTTLDQLKGRLGRAVIVLAAVDEGKVSLVAGVGGGLEEWLRAGELMAVIAPLVGGKGGGRADMAQGGGTDAAALPTALERVAGWVREALADVV
;
A
#
# COMPACT_ATOMS: atom_id res chain seq x y z
N MET A 1 -3.93 8.07 -7.22
CA MET A 1 -3.28 7.43 -6.06
C MET A 1 -4.10 7.67 -4.80
N LEU A 2 -4.26 6.65 -4.00
CA LEU A 2 -4.94 6.74 -2.71
C LEU A 2 -4.10 6.05 -1.64
N ALA A 3 -3.78 6.75 -0.56
CA ALA A 3 -3.11 6.17 0.59
C ALA A 3 -3.88 6.61 1.85
N ALA A 4 -4.40 5.66 2.60
CA ALA A 4 -5.27 5.97 3.73
C ALA A 4 -5.14 4.96 4.86
N ARG A 5 -5.38 5.44 6.08
CA ARG A 5 -5.50 4.61 7.27
C ARG A 5 -7.00 4.41 7.56
N LEU A 6 -7.40 3.17 7.76
CA LEU A 6 -8.77 2.82 8.09
C LEU A 6 -8.89 2.45 9.57
N GLU A 7 -9.81 3.08 10.28
CA GLU A 7 -10.05 2.79 11.69
C GLU A 7 -10.90 1.53 11.83
N GLY A 8 -10.57 0.69 12.81
CA GLY A 8 -11.33 -0.50 13.12
C GLY A 8 -11.21 -1.63 12.10
N ALA A 9 -10.34 -1.52 11.12
CA ALA A 9 -10.14 -2.55 10.11
C ALA A 9 -9.04 -3.52 10.54
N ASP A 10 -9.13 -4.76 10.05
CA ASP A 10 -8.08 -5.76 10.15
C ASP A 10 -7.52 -6.07 8.75
N ALA A 11 -6.56 -6.99 8.67
CA ALA A 11 -5.92 -7.33 7.39
C ALA A 11 -6.95 -7.83 6.36
N LYS A 12 -7.94 -8.61 6.80
CA LYS A 12 -8.97 -9.14 5.90
C LYS A 12 -9.89 -8.05 5.39
N SER A 13 -10.30 -7.13 6.27
CA SER A 13 -11.14 -5.99 5.88
C SER A 13 -10.40 -5.06 4.92
N LEU A 14 -9.10 -4.84 5.14
CA LEU A 14 -8.28 -4.03 4.25
C LEU A 14 -8.27 -4.63 2.85
N ARG A 15 -8.10 -5.94 2.75
CA ARG A 15 -8.05 -6.60 1.46
C ARG A 15 -9.38 -6.51 0.72
N THR A 16 -10.48 -6.71 1.44
CA THR A 16 -11.83 -6.60 0.87
C THR A 16 -12.07 -5.18 0.35
N THR A 17 -11.71 -4.17 1.14
CA THR A 17 -11.85 -2.77 0.74
C THR A 17 -10.96 -2.44 -0.45
N LEU A 18 -9.74 -2.96 -0.48
CA LEU A 18 -8.83 -2.78 -1.60
C LEU A 18 -9.45 -3.30 -2.91
N ASP A 19 -9.99 -4.51 -2.88
CA ASP A 19 -10.61 -5.13 -4.05
C ASP A 19 -11.78 -4.30 -4.56
N GLN A 20 -12.60 -3.77 -3.65
CA GLN A 20 -13.72 -2.90 -4.01
C GLN A 20 -13.24 -1.60 -4.66
N LEU A 21 -12.22 -0.98 -4.10
CA LEU A 21 -11.66 0.27 -4.63
C LEU A 21 -10.99 0.05 -6.00
N LYS A 22 -10.29 -1.06 -6.17
CA LYS A 22 -9.69 -1.39 -7.48
C LYS A 22 -10.76 -1.52 -8.55
N GLY A 23 -11.90 -2.15 -8.23
CA GLY A 23 -13.01 -2.27 -9.15
C GLY A 23 -13.64 -0.94 -9.54
N ARG A 24 -13.63 0.05 -8.61
CA ARG A 24 -14.21 1.37 -8.85
C ARG A 24 -13.26 2.33 -9.55
N LEU A 25 -11.99 2.33 -9.14
CA LEU A 25 -11.03 3.32 -9.61
C LEU A 25 -10.35 2.90 -10.91
N GLY A 26 -10.33 1.60 -11.20
CA GLY A 26 -9.68 1.08 -12.39
C GLY A 26 -8.18 1.31 -12.36
N ARG A 27 -7.70 2.32 -13.07
CA ARG A 27 -6.28 2.66 -13.14
C ARG A 27 -5.87 3.46 -11.92
N ALA A 28 -5.29 2.78 -10.92
CA ALA A 28 -4.97 3.43 -9.65
C ALA A 28 -3.87 2.69 -8.89
N VAL A 29 -3.20 3.43 -8.01
CA VAL A 29 -2.34 2.90 -6.95
C VAL A 29 -3.04 3.17 -5.63
N ILE A 30 -3.27 2.12 -4.85
CA ILE A 30 -4.02 2.21 -3.60
C ILE A 30 -3.21 1.55 -2.49
N VAL A 31 -3.03 2.26 -1.38
CA VAL A 31 -2.41 1.71 -0.17
C VAL A 31 -3.35 1.96 0.99
N LEU A 32 -3.72 0.89 1.68
CA LEU A 32 -4.57 0.96 2.86
C LEU A 32 -3.83 0.38 4.06
N ALA A 33 -4.04 0.99 5.21
CA ALA A 33 -3.39 0.59 6.45
C ALA A 33 -4.38 0.56 7.60
N ALA A 34 -4.15 -0.31 8.56
CA ALA A 34 -4.88 -0.35 9.81
C ALA A 34 -3.92 -0.64 10.95
N VAL A 35 -4.27 -0.16 12.14
CA VAL A 35 -3.49 -0.40 13.36
C VAL A 35 -4.41 -1.05 14.38
N ASP A 36 -3.94 -2.16 14.96
CA ASP A 36 -4.63 -2.86 16.02
C ASP A 36 -3.61 -3.32 17.06
N GLU A 37 -3.76 -2.84 18.29
CA GLU A 37 -2.88 -3.17 19.41
C GLU A 37 -1.40 -2.98 19.07
N GLY A 38 -1.07 -1.89 18.40
CA GLY A 38 0.30 -1.56 18.03
C GLY A 38 0.81 -2.28 16.79
N LYS A 39 0.02 -3.18 16.23
CA LYS A 39 0.39 -3.88 14.99
C LYS A 39 -0.19 -3.16 13.78
N VAL A 40 0.66 -2.95 12.79
CA VAL A 40 0.29 -2.31 11.54
C VAL A 40 0.03 -3.37 10.48
N SER A 41 -1.11 -3.29 9.82
CA SER A 41 -1.43 -4.10 8.65
C SER A 41 -1.48 -3.20 7.42
N LEU A 42 -0.85 -3.65 6.33
CA LEU A 42 -0.75 -2.89 5.09
C LEU A 42 -1.24 -3.74 3.91
N VAL A 43 -1.97 -3.12 3.00
CA VAL A 43 -2.25 -3.72 1.70
C VAL A 43 -1.99 -2.66 0.63
N ALA A 44 -1.47 -3.11 -0.51
CA ALA A 44 -1.23 -2.24 -1.65
C ALA A 44 -1.82 -2.89 -2.89
N GLY A 45 -2.43 -2.09 -3.74
CA GLY A 45 -3.00 -2.55 -5.01
C GLY A 45 -2.64 -1.61 -6.12
N VAL A 46 -2.33 -2.17 -7.29
CA VAL A 46 -2.07 -1.42 -8.51
C VAL A 46 -2.89 -2.06 -9.62
N GLY A 47 -3.66 -1.26 -10.33
CA GLY A 47 -4.56 -1.78 -11.35
C GLY A 47 -4.66 -0.91 -12.60
N GLY A 48 -5.45 -1.39 -13.56
CA GLY A 48 -5.72 -0.67 -14.80
C GLY A 48 -4.53 -0.59 -15.75
N GLY A 49 -3.60 -1.53 -15.67
CA GLY A 49 -2.41 -1.55 -16.51
C GLY A 49 -1.19 -0.86 -15.88
N LEU A 50 -1.39 -0.13 -14.78
CA LEU A 50 -0.27 0.53 -14.09
C LEU A 50 0.72 -0.47 -13.50
N GLU A 51 0.30 -1.70 -13.25
CA GLU A 51 1.15 -2.75 -12.69
C GLU A 51 2.33 -3.12 -13.60
N GLU A 52 2.31 -2.72 -14.84
CA GLU A 52 3.45 -2.86 -15.76
C GLU A 52 4.58 -1.89 -15.40
N TRP A 53 4.24 -0.77 -14.76
CA TRP A 53 5.18 0.31 -14.43
C TRP A 53 5.42 0.42 -12.93
N LEU A 54 4.38 0.16 -12.12
CA LEU A 54 4.39 0.34 -10.67
C LEU A 54 3.97 -0.98 -10.04
N ARG A 55 4.89 -1.68 -9.41
CA ARG A 55 4.60 -2.99 -8.82
C ARG A 55 4.25 -2.86 -7.34
N ALA A 56 3.09 -3.40 -6.96
CA ALA A 56 2.64 -3.35 -5.57
C ALA A 56 3.64 -4.02 -4.62
N GLY A 57 4.24 -5.14 -5.03
CA GLY A 57 5.24 -5.83 -4.23
C GLY A 57 6.49 -4.99 -3.98
N GLU A 58 6.92 -4.21 -4.97
CA GLU A 58 8.06 -3.30 -4.81
C GLU A 58 7.72 -2.14 -3.87
N LEU A 59 6.51 -1.58 -4.01
CA LEU A 59 6.04 -0.55 -3.10
C LEU A 59 5.99 -1.06 -1.67
N MET A 60 5.45 -2.25 -1.46
CA MET A 60 5.37 -2.84 -0.13
C MET A 60 6.75 -3.08 0.47
N ALA A 61 7.72 -3.48 -0.35
CA ALA A 61 9.11 -3.66 0.10
C ALA A 61 9.75 -2.34 0.56
N VAL A 62 9.26 -1.21 0.07
CA VAL A 62 9.73 0.12 0.49
C VAL A 62 9.05 0.57 1.78
N ILE A 63 7.71 0.41 1.88
CA ILE A 63 6.96 1.00 3.00
C ILE A 63 6.88 0.11 4.24
N ALA A 64 6.88 -1.21 4.10
CA ALA A 64 6.77 -2.10 5.26
C ALA A 64 7.94 -1.95 6.25
N PRO A 65 9.21 -1.85 5.81
CA PRO A 65 10.31 -1.62 6.75
C PRO A 65 10.18 -0.29 7.52
N LEU A 66 9.52 0.72 6.94
CA LEU A 66 9.33 2.01 7.61
C LEU A 66 8.43 1.90 8.84
N VAL A 67 7.57 0.89 8.90
CA VAL A 67 6.74 0.61 10.07
C VAL A 67 7.28 -0.58 10.89
N GLY A 68 8.56 -0.88 10.70
CA GLY A 68 9.23 -1.92 11.49
C GLY A 68 8.84 -3.33 11.13
N GLY A 69 8.54 -3.59 9.86
CA GLY A 69 8.06 -4.89 9.45
C GLY A 69 8.54 -5.36 8.09
N LYS A 70 7.76 -6.21 7.50
CA LYS A 70 8.05 -6.86 6.22
C LYS A 70 6.78 -6.94 5.39
N GLY A 71 6.96 -7.05 4.10
CA GLY A 71 5.86 -7.30 3.20
C GLY A 71 6.35 -7.59 1.80
N GLY A 72 5.43 -8.00 0.96
CA GLY A 72 5.71 -8.27 -0.42
C GLY A 72 4.47 -8.82 -1.10
N GLY A 73 4.60 -9.18 -2.35
CA GLY A 73 3.51 -9.70 -3.14
C GLY A 73 3.79 -9.62 -4.62
N ARG A 74 2.71 -9.53 -5.38
CA ARG A 74 2.76 -9.50 -6.83
C ARG A 74 2.75 -8.07 -7.35
N ALA A 75 2.74 -7.91 -8.67
CA ALA A 75 2.68 -6.60 -9.30
C ALA A 75 1.36 -5.88 -9.04
N ASP A 76 0.25 -6.61 -8.98
CA ASP A 76 -1.08 -6.04 -8.82
C ASP A 76 -1.54 -5.93 -7.36
N MET A 77 -0.99 -6.73 -6.45
CA MET A 77 -1.41 -6.73 -5.06
C MET A 77 -0.30 -7.23 -4.14
N ALA A 78 -0.13 -6.56 -3.00
CA ALA A 78 0.83 -6.94 -1.97
C ALA A 78 0.27 -6.69 -0.59
N GLN A 79 0.80 -7.41 0.39
CA GLN A 79 0.43 -7.27 1.79
C GLN A 79 1.69 -7.18 2.64
N GLY A 80 1.56 -6.52 3.77
CA GLY A 80 2.66 -6.41 4.71
C GLY A 80 2.17 -5.91 6.05
N GLY A 81 3.09 -5.66 6.94
CA GLY A 81 2.78 -5.13 8.24
C GLY A 81 4.03 -4.86 9.04
N GLY A 82 3.84 -4.36 10.25
CA GLY A 82 4.93 -4.03 11.13
C GLY A 82 4.44 -3.75 12.54
N THR A 83 5.33 -3.24 13.37
CA THR A 83 5.06 -3.00 14.77
C THR A 83 5.25 -1.54 15.19
N ASP A 84 5.63 -0.66 14.26
CA ASP A 84 5.84 0.75 14.55
C ASP A 84 4.69 1.60 14.00
N ALA A 85 3.59 1.66 14.74
CA ALA A 85 2.42 2.42 14.34
C ALA A 85 2.71 3.93 14.28
N ALA A 86 3.64 4.44 15.08
CA ALA A 86 3.99 5.85 15.08
C ALA A 86 4.62 6.30 13.75
N ALA A 87 5.26 5.38 13.04
CA ALA A 87 5.88 5.68 11.75
C ALA A 87 4.90 5.57 10.57
N LEU A 88 3.66 5.14 10.80
CA LEU A 88 2.70 4.94 9.72
C LEU A 88 2.45 6.19 8.87
N PRO A 89 2.26 7.40 9.44
CA PRO A 89 2.08 8.60 8.61
C PRO A 89 3.26 8.83 7.65
N THR A 90 4.48 8.61 8.11
CA THR A 90 5.68 8.74 7.27
C THR A 90 5.67 7.71 6.14
N ALA A 91 5.29 6.47 6.43
CA ALA A 91 5.20 5.42 5.43
C ALA A 91 4.15 5.76 4.36
N LEU A 92 3.00 6.29 4.75
CA LEU A 92 1.96 6.67 3.80
C LEU A 92 2.38 7.86 2.94
N GLU A 93 3.12 8.82 3.50
CA GLU A 93 3.69 9.92 2.73
C GLU A 93 4.72 9.42 1.70
N ARG A 94 5.48 8.40 2.04
CA ARG A 94 6.48 7.82 1.14
C ARG A 94 5.84 7.20 -0.11
N VAL A 95 4.59 6.76 -0.01
CA VAL A 95 3.85 6.21 -1.17
C VAL A 95 3.79 7.24 -2.29
N ALA A 96 3.42 8.48 -1.99
CA ALA A 96 3.32 9.54 -2.99
C ALA A 96 4.68 9.81 -3.66
N GLY A 97 5.75 9.85 -2.88
CA GLY A 97 7.09 10.05 -3.40
C GLY A 97 7.54 8.90 -4.29
N TRP A 98 7.27 7.67 -3.85
CA TRP A 98 7.62 6.47 -4.62
C TRP A 98 6.91 6.44 -5.99
N VAL A 99 5.61 6.75 -6.00
CA VAL A 99 4.82 6.78 -7.23
C VAL A 99 5.38 7.86 -8.19
N ARG A 100 5.68 9.01 -7.65
CA ARG A 100 6.21 10.13 -8.44
C ARG A 100 7.57 9.79 -9.06
N GLU A 101 8.46 9.18 -8.29
CA GLU A 101 9.77 8.74 -8.76
C GLU A 101 9.66 7.66 -9.85
N ALA A 102 8.78 6.69 -9.64
CA ALA A 102 8.58 5.61 -10.59
C ALA A 102 8.00 6.10 -11.91
N LEU A 103 7.05 7.03 -11.88
CA LEU A 103 6.46 7.59 -13.09
C LEU A 103 7.40 8.55 -13.81
N ALA A 104 8.33 9.19 -13.13
CA ALA A 104 9.32 10.05 -13.76
C ALA A 104 10.20 9.28 -14.75
N ASP A 105 10.45 8.00 -14.49
CA ASP A 105 11.25 7.16 -15.38
C ASP A 105 10.49 6.72 -16.63
N VAL A 106 9.17 6.88 -16.64
CA VAL A 106 8.29 6.48 -17.75
C VAL A 106 8.05 7.63 -18.71
N VAL A 107 8.12 8.84 -18.21
CA VAL A 107 7.91 10.06 -18.99
C VAL A 107 9.21 10.51 -19.62
#